data_8098836c9d3b9ee1ac7a628d5b39c255
#
_entry.id   8098836c9d3b9ee1ac7a628d5b39c255
#
_cell.length_a   1.000
_cell.length_b   1.000
_cell.length_c   1.000
_cell.angle_alpha   90.00
_cell.angle_beta   90.00
_cell.angle_gamma   90.00
#
_symmetry.space_group_name_H-M   'P 1'
#
loop_
_entity.id
_entity.type
_entity.pdbx_description
1 polymer ?
#
loop_
_entity_poly.entity_id
_entity_poly.type
_entity_poly.pdbx_seq_one_letter_code
_entity_poly.pdbx_strand_id
1 'polypeptide(L)'
;MMYVNRKLRWVALAAVLGLSVPVIANGDGKFVPFKYGNFDTWVTRQIHESAVIGGNTKTLYEIGPNRALKGNNPYTNLGGSPWGTSNVMAKVMGIVKTNNSVYRDNRGSGHCVKMTTHIETCKVLGMMNIKVLAAGSIFLGDMKEPITGTKEGPKALNWGIPFTHRPKALRFDYRVLVPGNKNRIRQNGFSKATTVAGPDYCIAVLYLQRRHEDAAGHITAQRVGTMVVKYGASTNGWVNGATYEIHYGNITHQPFYDAATMGLRSTDYARNSKGQSVIVHETGWASADAVPTHILLQFSSSHGGAYVGTVGNTLWVDNVGLVY
;
A
#
# COMPACT_ATOMS: atom_id res chain seq x y z
N MET A 1 43.62 34.58 -42.47
CA MET A 1 43.24 33.18 -42.29
C MET A 1 43.19 32.91 -40.75
N MET A 2 42.03 33.10 -40.11
CA MET A 2 41.90 33.00 -38.67
C MET A 2 40.95 31.82 -38.36
N TYR A 3 41.48 30.80 -37.74
CA TYR A 3 40.70 29.67 -37.21
C TYR A 3 40.03 30.06 -35.88
N VAL A 4 38.69 30.06 -35.83
CA VAL A 4 37.92 30.23 -34.60
C VAL A 4 37.54 28.87 -34.08
N ASN A 5 38.16 28.46 -32.96
CA ASN A 5 37.85 27.25 -32.21
C ASN A 5 36.60 27.50 -31.36
N ARG A 6 35.44 26.94 -31.74
CA ARG A 6 34.24 26.87 -30.91
C ARG A 6 34.33 25.65 -29.99
N LYS A 7 34.67 25.86 -28.73
CA LYS A 7 34.50 24.85 -27.65
C LYS A 7 33.03 24.68 -27.35
N LEU A 8 32.45 23.54 -27.71
CA LEU A 8 31.13 23.09 -27.27
C LEU A 8 31.19 22.79 -25.76
N ARG A 9 30.50 23.58 -24.95
CA ARG A 9 30.30 23.29 -23.52
C ARG A 9 29.10 22.34 -23.42
N TRP A 10 29.36 21.11 -23.03
CA TRP A 10 28.34 20.18 -22.59
C TRP A 10 27.82 20.63 -21.20
N VAL A 11 26.59 21.11 -21.15
CA VAL A 11 25.88 21.31 -19.88
C VAL A 11 25.28 19.95 -19.51
N ALA A 12 25.88 19.26 -18.56
CA ALA A 12 25.33 18.08 -17.98
C ALA A 12 24.14 18.52 -17.08
N LEU A 13 22.94 18.25 -17.57
CA LEU A 13 21.72 18.40 -16.77
C LEU A 13 21.69 17.25 -15.75
N ALA A 14 22.15 17.50 -14.53
CA ALA A 14 21.99 16.58 -13.42
C ALA A 14 20.50 16.56 -13.02
N ALA A 15 19.79 15.50 -13.39
CA ALA A 15 18.48 15.22 -12.85
C ALA A 15 18.63 14.95 -11.35
N VAL A 16 18.27 15.90 -10.52
CA VAL A 16 18.14 15.71 -9.08
C VAL A 16 16.90 14.84 -8.86
N LEU A 17 17.13 13.54 -8.78
CA LEU A 17 16.15 12.59 -8.20
C LEU A 17 16.00 12.99 -6.74
N GLY A 18 14.86 13.58 -6.39
CA GLY A 18 14.51 13.93 -5.02
C GLY A 18 14.40 12.67 -4.17
N LEU A 19 15.52 12.23 -3.62
CA LEU A 19 15.58 11.27 -2.54
C LEU A 19 15.02 11.99 -1.30
N SER A 20 13.85 11.61 -0.84
CA SER A 20 13.40 11.97 0.49
C SER A 20 14.37 11.35 1.51
N VAL A 21 15.31 12.16 2.00
CA VAL A 21 16.21 11.76 3.07
C VAL A 21 15.36 11.54 4.32
N PRO A 22 15.48 10.40 5.02
CA PRO A 22 14.81 10.23 6.28
C PRO A 22 15.30 11.34 7.23
N VAL A 23 14.39 12.16 7.70
CA VAL A 23 14.70 13.07 8.81
C VAL A 23 14.82 12.19 10.04
N ILE A 24 16.05 11.93 10.46
CA ILE A 24 16.31 11.32 11.77
C ILE A 24 15.85 12.39 12.77
N ALA A 25 14.65 12.27 13.27
CA ALA A 25 14.24 12.98 14.46
C ALA A 25 15.10 12.44 15.61
N ASN A 26 16.20 13.09 15.89
CA ASN A 26 16.88 12.96 17.17
C ASN A 26 15.90 13.42 18.23
N GLY A 27 15.23 12.49 18.89
CA GLY A 27 14.25 12.92 19.86
C GLY A 27 13.70 11.80 20.70
N ASP A 28 13.68 12.08 21.94
CA ASP A 28 13.10 11.42 23.09
C ASP A 28 11.59 11.15 22.98
N GLY A 29 11.10 10.78 21.81
CA GLY A 29 9.70 10.47 21.58
C GLY A 29 9.38 9.04 21.98
N LYS A 30 8.28 8.85 22.73
CA LYS A 30 7.78 7.54 23.10
C LYS A 30 7.34 6.75 21.85
N PHE A 31 8.05 5.66 21.54
CA PHE A 31 7.63 4.72 20.50
C PHE A 31 6.48 3.84 20.99
N VAL A 32 5.41 3.76 20.22
CA VAL A 32 4.23 2.94 20.49
C VAL A 32 4.00 2.04 19.29
N PRO A 33 4.29 0.72 19.38
CA PRO A 33 4.09 -0.21 18.28
C PRO A 33 2.60 -0.40 17.97
N PHE A 34 2.27 -0.60 16.71
CA PHE A 34 0.95 -1.12 16.35
C PHE A 34 0.80 -2.56 16.82
N LYS A 35 -0.41 -2.96 17.18
CA LYS A 35 -0.72 -4.35 17.46
C LYS A 35 -0.35 -5.20 16.23
N TYR A 36 0.41 -6.28 16.43
CA TYR A 36 1.02 -7.10 15.37
C TYR A 36 1.96 -6.36 14.42
N GLY A 37 2.44 -5.17 14.78
CA GLY A 37 3.34 -4.37 13.93
C GLY A 37 4.78 -4.89 13.87
N ASN A 38 5.14 -5.89 14.68
CA ASN A 38 6.38 -6.68 14.59
C ASN A 38 6.27 -7.89 13.66
N PHE A 39 5.10 -8.16 13.10
CA PHE A 39 4.82 -9.20 12.12
C PHE A 39 5.36 -10.60 12.42
N ASP A 40 5.54 -10.95 13.71
CA ASP A 40 6.03 -12.27 14.12
C ASP A 40 4.95 -13.35 14.06
N THR A 41 3.68 -12.97 14.10
CA THR A 41 2.54 -13.88 14.13
C THR A 41 1.61 -13.70 12.94
N TRP A 42 1.10 -14.81 12.41
CA TRP A 42 0.35 -14.83 11.16
C TRP A 42 -0.84 -15.77 11.20
N VAL A 43 -1.94 -15.34 10.59
CA VAL A 43 -3.00 -16.25 10.18
C VAL A 43 -2.66 -16.79 8.79
N THR A 44 -2.63 -18.11 8.65
CA THR A 44 -2.49 -18.78 7.36
C THR A 44 -3.84 -19.31 6.91
N ARG A 45 -4.20 -19.05 5.65
CA ARG A 45 -5.49 -19.48 5.07
C ARG A 45 -5.21 -20.44 3.91
N GLN A 46 -5.72 -21.65 3.97
CA GLN A 46 -5.64 -22.58 2.87
C GLN A 46 -6.91 -22.49 2.03
N ILE A 47 -6.77 -21.94 0.84
CA ILE A 47 -7.85 -21.75 -0.13
C ILE A 47 -7.68 -22.75 -1.27
N HIS A 48 -8.73 -23.51 -1.57
CA HIS A 48 -8.76 -24.45 -2.68
C HIS A 48 -9.28 -23.74 -3.93
N GLU A 49 -8.41 -23.53 -4.92
CA GLU A 49 -8.78 -22.95 -6.21
C GLU A 49 -9.62 -23.92 -7.02
N SER A 50 -10.49 -23.42 -7.89
CA SER A 50 -11.39 -24.26 -8.70
C SER A 50 -10.64 -25.25 -9.59
N ALA A 51 -11.15 -26.46 -9.74
CA ALA A 51 -10.55 -27.53 -10.54
C ALA A 51 -10.28 -27.10 -11.99
N VAL A 52 -11.14 -26.28 -12.57
CA VAL A 52 -11.00 -25.76 -13.96
C VAL A 52 -9.75 -24.89 -14.18
N ILE A 53 -9.09 -24.45 -13.11
CA ILE A 53 -7.82 -23.71 -13.14
C ILE A 53 -6.69 -24.47 -12.46
N GLY A 54 -6.85 -25.77 -12.26
CA GLY A 54 -5.83 -26.67 -11.72
C GLY A 54 -6.09 -27.20 -10.33
N GLY A 55 -7.12 -26.74 -9.59
CA GLY A 55 -7.52 -27.32 -8.31
C GLY A 55 -6.47 -27.20 -7.18
N ASN A 56 -5.54 -26.26 -7.29
CA ASN A 56 -4.45 -26.15 -6.32
C ASN A 56 -4.93 -25.55 -4.99
N THR A 57 -4.38 -26.04 -3.88
CA THR A 57 -4.54 -25.36 -2.59
C THR A 57 -3.44 -24.30 -2.44
N LYS A 58 -3.85 -23.05 -2.20
CA LYS A 58 -2.97 -21.92 -2.00
C LYS A 58 -3.01 -21.44 -0.56
N THR A 59 -1.86 -21.06 -0.02
CA THR A 59 -1.77 -20.46 1.31
C THR A 59 -1.71 -18.95 1.20
N LEU A 60 -2.71 -18.26 1.74
CA LEU A 60 -2.72 -16.82 1.92
C LEU A 60 -2.26 -16.49 3.34
N TYR A 61 -1.57 -15.37 3.46
CA TYR A 61 -1.03 -14.87 4.73
C TYR A 61 -1.75 -13.60 5.13
N GLU A 62 -2.24 -13.57 6.38
CA GLU A 62 -2.88 -12.40 6.98
C GLU A 62 -2.18 -12.07 8.30
N ILE A 63 -2.10 -10.77 8.64
CA ILE A 63 -1.43 -10.32 9.86
C ILE A 63 -2.39 -10.46 11.04
N GLY A 64 -2.01 -11.26 12.04
CA GLY A 64 -2.86 -11.56 13.20
C GLY A 64 -2.24 -12.65 14.07
N PRO A 65 -3.03 -13.28 14.95
CA PRO A 65 -2.55 -14.35 15.83
C PRO A 65 -2.12 -15.59 15.01
N ASN A 66 -1.20 -16.39 15.55
CA ASN A 66 -0.83 -17.66 14.92
C ASN A 66 -2.03 -18.59 14.84
N ARG A 67 -2.61 -18.69 13.64
CA ARG A 67 -3.80 -19.51 13.36
C ARG A 67 -3.79 -20.06 11.94
N ALA A 68 -4.18 -21.32 11.78
CA ALA A 68 -4.42 -21.92 10.48
C ALA A 68 -5.92 -22.05 10.22
N LEU A 69 -6.38 -21.52 9.09
CA LEU A 69 -7.76 -21.61 8.62
C LEU A 69 -7.79 -22.47 7.34
N LYS A 70 -8.83 -23.27 7.19
CA LYS A 70 -9.04 -24.11 6.00
C LYS A 70 -10.40 -23.79 5.39
N GLY A 71 -10.49 -23.90 4.07
CA GLY A 71 -11.72 -23.73 3.31
C GLY A 71 -11.88 -22.34 2.72
N ASN A 72 -12.75 -22.24 1.73
CA ASN A 72 -12.98 -21.07 0.89
C ASN A 72 -13.97 -20.09 1.56
N ASN A 73 -13.71 -19.74 2.80
CA ASN A 73 -14.52 -18.77 3.53
C ASN A 73 -13.93 -17.36 3.41
N PRO A 74 -14.78 -16.31 3.27
CA PRO A 74 -14.33 -14.94 3.36
C PRO A 74 -13.57 -14.68 4.66
N TYR A 75 -12.52 -13.87 4.57
CA TYR A 75 -11.71 -13.52 5.73
C TYR A 75 -12.23 -12.25 6.40
N THR A 76 -12.12 -12.23 7.71
CA THR A 76 -12.26 -11.05 8.55
C THR A 76 -11.09 -11.02 9.53
N ASN A 77 -10.54 -9.84 9.81
CA ASN A 77 -9.36 -9.68 10.67
C ASN A 77 -9.56 -10.36 12.03
N LEU A 78 -8.61 -11.22 12.41
CA LEU A 78 -8.67 -11.98 13.66
C LEU A 78 -7.81 -11.33 14.75
N GLY A 79 -8.18 -11.67 16.02
CA GLY A 79 -7.43 -11.29 17.21
C GLY A 79 -7.33 -9.78 17.44
N GLY A 80 -8.22 -8.99 16.85
CA GLY A 80 -8.19 -7.53 16.88
C GLY A 80 -7.00 -6.97 16.13
N SER A 81 -6.56 -7.64 15.04
CA SER A 81 -5.57 -7.10 14.11
C SER A 81 -6.13 -5.88 13.40
N PRO A 82 -5.41 -4.74 13.40
CA PRO A 82 -5.80 -3.57 12.64
C PRO A 82 -5.39 -3.66 11.16
N TRP A 83 -4.68 -4.73 10.77
CA TRP A 83 -4.03 -4.86 9.48
C TRP A 83 -4.86 -5.67 8.49
N GLY A 84 -5.07 -5.11 7.30
CA GLY A 84 -5.49 -5.83 6.12
C GLY A 84 -4.31 -6.05 5.16
N THR A 85 -4.48 -7.00 4.23
CA THR A 85 -3.51 -7.31 3.18
C THR A 85 -4.17 -7.27 1.82
N SER A 86 -3.36 -7.16 0.75
CA SER A 86 -3.85 -7.34 -0.63
C SER A 86 -4.00 -8.81 -1.04
N ASN A 87 -3.75 -9.76 -0.13
CA ASN A 87 -4.07 -11.16 -0.37
C ASN A 87 -5.58 -11.34 -0.33
N VAL A 88 -6.14 -11.94 -1.36
CA VAL A 88 -7.60 -12.10 -1.46
C VAL A 88 -7.98 -13.41 -2.14
N MET A 89 -9.13 -13.92 -1.71
CA MET A 89 -9.90 -14.89 -2.46
C MET A 89 -10.86 -14.14 -3.39
N ALA A 90 -10.78 -14.43 -4.68
CA ALA A 90 -11.72 -13.94 -5.69
C ALA A 90 -12.65 -15.08 -6.13
N LYS A 91 -13.91 -14.75 -6.45
CA LYS A 91 -14.87 -15.66 -7.05
C LYS A 91 -15.52 -14.99 -8.25
N VAL A 92 -14.95 -15.23 -9.44
CA VAL A 92 -15.39 -14.62 -10.69
C VAL A 92 -16.07 -15.69 -11.54
N MET A 93 -17.31 -15.47 -11.95
CA MET A 93 -18.11 -16.46 -12.71
C MET A 93 -18.13 -17.86 -12.08
N GLY A 94 -18.19 -17.93 -10.74
CA GLY A 94 -18.16 -19.19 -10.00
C GLY A 94 -16.76 -19.80 -9.79
N ILE A 95 -15.72 -19.28 -10.46
CA ILE A 95 -14.35 -19.75 -10.36
C ILE A 95 -13.66 -19.08 -9.17
N VAL A 96 -13.20 -19.92 -8.22
CA VAL A 96 -12.40 -19.46 -7.07
C VAL A 96 -10.95 -19.35 -7.51
N LYS A 97 -10.36 -18.18 -7.33
CA LYS A 97 -8.96 -17.85 -7.59
C LYS A 97 -8.40 -17.03 -6.44
N THR A 98 -7.12 -17.18 -6.14
CA THR A 98 -6.43 -16.40 -5.12
C THR A 98 -5.48 -15.38 -5.76
N ASN A 99 -5.28 -14.24 -5.08
CA ASN A 99 -4.11 -13.38 -5.25
C ASN A 99 -3.27 -13.46 -3.98
N ASN A 100 -1.98 -13.72 -4.13
CA ASN A 100 -1.03 -13.81 -3.03
C ASN A 100 0.20 -12.95 -3.34
N SER A 101 0.17 -11.70 -2.92
CA SER A 101 1.23 -10.70 -3.13
C SER A 101 1.90 -10.25 -1.84
N VAL A 102 1.39 -10.73 -0.69
CA VAL A 102 1.94 -10.47 0.65
C VAL A 102 2.31 -11.80 1.29
N TYR A 103 3.52 -11.88 1.80
CA TYR A 103 4.08 -13.12 2.35
C TYR A 103 4.69 -12.85 3.73
N ARG A 104 4.64 -13.88 4.57
CA ARG A 104 5.51 -13.99 5.72
C ARG A 104 6.92 -14.33 5.22
N ASP A 105 7.91 -13.53 5.58
CA ASP A 105 9.32 -13.81 5.28
C ASP A 105 10.11 -13.86 6.58
N ASN A 106 11.27 -14.52 6.59
CA ASN A 106 12.10 -14.64 7.77
C ASN A 106 12.96 -13.39 7.98
N ARG A 107 13.11 -12.97 9.25
CA ARG A 107 14.02 -11.90 9.66
C ARG A 107 14.61 -12.22 11.03
N GLY A 108 15.91 -12.54 11.06
CA GLY A 108 16.55 -13.01 12.29
C GLY A 108 15.84 -14.24 12.87
N SER A 109 15.46 -14.18 14.15
CA SER A 109 14.67 -15.21 14.82
C SER A 109 13.15 -15.07 14.65
N GLY A 110 12.68 -13.96 14.06
CA GLY A 110 11.27 -13.64 13.85
C GLY A 110 10.90 -13.60 12.36
N HIS A 111 9.87 -12.82 12.07
CA HIS A 111 9.34 -12.67 10.73
C HIS A 111 9.15 -11.19 10.38
N CYS A 112 8.95 -10.94 9.09
CA CYS A 112 8.59 -9.64 8.55
C CYS A 112 7.53 -9.80 7.45
N VAL A 113 6.93 -8.71 7.02
CA VAL A 113 6.09 -8.69 5.83
C VAL A 113 6.95 -8.53 4.58
N LYS A 114 6.71 -9.36 3.57
CA LYS A 114 7.23 -9.21 2.22
C LYS A 114 6.08 -8.93 1.27
N MET A 115 6.12 -7.79 0.61
CA MET A 115 5.16 -7.37 -0.42
C MET A 115 5.84 -7.36 -1.77
N THR A 116 5.24 -7.99 -2.79
CA THR A 116 5.85 -8.03 -4.13
C THR A 116 4.82 -7.72 -5.22
N THR A 117 5.28 -7.09 -6.29
CA THR A 117 4.47 -6.82 -7.49
C THR A 117 4.70 -7.91 -8.52
N HIS A 118 3.64 -8.57 -8.98
CA HIS A 118 3.70 -9.65 -9.97
C HIS A 118 2.48 -9.64 -10.89
N ILE A 119 2.48 -10.49 -11.91
CA ILE A 119 1.30 -10.76 -12.75
C ILE A 119 0.59 -11.99 -12.22
N GLU A 120 -0.65 -11.80 -11.78
CA GLU A 120 -1.56 -12.89 -11.46
C GLU A 120 -2.34 -13.29 -12.71
N THR A 121 -2.43 -14.59 -12.97
CA THR A 121 -3.09 -15.12 -14.17
C THR A 121 -4.20 -16.10 -13.79
N CYS A 122 -5.37 -15.94 -14.40
CA CYS A 122 -6.46 -16.89 -14.37
C CYS A 122 -6.81 -17.28 -15.80
N LYS A 123 -6.52 -18.54 -16.17
CA LYS A 123 -6.77 -19.05 -17.53
C LYS A 123 -7.65 -20.28 -17.46
N VAL A 124 -8.76 -20.23 -18.18
CA VAL A 124 -9.65 -21.38 -18.46
C VAL A 124 -9.77 -21.51 -19.96
N LEU A 125 -9.37 -22.68 -20.49
CA LEU A 125 -9.32 -22.91 -21.92
C LEU A 125 -10.68 -22.67 -22.57
N GLY A 126 -10.72 -21.83 -23.62
CA GLY A 126 -11.93 -21.45 -24.36
C GLY A 126 -12.87 -20.50 -23.62
N MET A 127 -12.66 -20.18 -22.34
CA MET A 127 -13.58 -19.36 -21.55
C MET A 127 -12.97 -18.07 -21.04
N MET A 128 -11.75 -18.12 -20.51
CA MET A 128 -11.19 -17.00 -19.73
C MET A 128 -9.67 -16.94 -19.85
N ASN A 129 -9.12 -15.75 -20.06
CA ASN A 129 -7.69 -15.49 -19.97
C ASN A 129 -7.52 -14.09 -19.35
N ILE A 130 -7.57 -14.04 -18.02
CA ILE A 130 -7.43 -12.82 -17.24
C ILE A 130 -5.98 -12.74 -16.75
N LYS A 131 -5.37 -11.57 -16.95
CA LYS A 131 -4.07 -11.21 -16.36
C LYS A 131 -4.23 -9.90 -15.62
N VAL A 132 -3.79 -9.84 -14.37
CA VAL A 132 -3.80 -8.61 -13.60
C VAL A 132 -2.43 -8.39 -12.99
N LEU A 133 -1.96 -7.13 -13.00
CA LEU A 133 -0.82 -6.75 -12.18
C LEU A 133 -1.31 -6.57 -10.75
N ALA A 134 -0.75 -7.35 -9.84
CA ALA A 134 -1.04 -7.32 -8.42
C ALA A 134 0.17 -6.78 -7.66
N ALA A 135 0.01 -5.65 -7.00
CA ALA A 135 0.99 -5.12 -6.07
C ALA A 135 0.69 -5.62 -4.65
N GLY A 136 1.72 -6.10 -3.96
CA GLY A 136 1.61 -6.44 -2.54
C GLY A 136 1.43 -5.18 -1.71
N SER A 137 0.42 -5.20 -0.83
CA SER A 137 0.15 -4.09 0.08
C SER A 137 -0.34 -4.60 1.42
N ILE A 138 0.07 -3.92 2.50
CA ILE A 138 -0.54 -4.02 3.82
C ILE A 138 -1.06 -2.64 4.22
N PHE A 139 -2.14 -2.59 4.97
CA PHE A 139 -2.76 -1.32 5.35
C PHE A 139 -3.56 -1.45 6.66
N LEU A 140 -3.81 -0.34 7.32
CA LEU A 140 -4.74 -0.30 8.44
C LEU A 140 -6.17 -0.29 7.91
N GLY A 141 -6.94 -1.33 8.26
CA GLY A 141 -8.28 -1.57 7.77
C GLY A 141 -8.55 -3.04 7.48
N ASP A 142 -9.50 -3.31 6.60
CA ASP A 142 -9.88 -4.67 6.18
C ASP A 142 -10.28 -4.71 4.70
N MET A 143 -10.34 -5.94 4.15
CA MET A 143 -10.74 -6.21 2.77
C MET A 143 -11.97 -7.12 2.78
N LYS A 144 -13.02 -6.75 2.06
CA LYS A 144 -14.21 -7.60 1.89
C LYS A 144 -13.96 -8.68 0.84
N GLU A 145 -14.27 -9.92 1.18
CA GLU A 145 -14.20 -11.07 0.28
C GLU A 145 -15.57 -11.74 0.06
N PRO A 146 -15.72 -12.52 -1.01
CA PRO A 146 -14.78 -12.68 -2.14
C PRO A 146 -14.82 -11.47 -3.07
N ILE A 147 -13.70 -11.22 -3.78
CA ILE A 147 -13.66 -10.24 -4.87
C ILE A 147 -14.36 -10.85 -6.09
N THR A 148 -15.34 -10.15 -6.65
CA THR A 148 -16.17 -10.67 -7.74
C THR A 148 -15.75 -10.18 -9.13
N GLY A 149 -14.78 -9.27 -9.21
CA GLY A 149 -14.22 -8.75 -10.45
C GLY A 149 -13.19 -7.66 -10.23
N THR A 150 -12.45 -7.31 -11.27
CA THR A 150 -11.38 -6.31 -11.18
C THR A 150 -11.90 -4.91 -10.84
N LYS A 151 -13.13 -4.56 -11.22
CA LYS A 151 -13.77 -3.28 -10.88
C LYS A 151 -14.21 -3.22 -9.42
N GLU A 152 -14.47 -4.39 -8.81
CA GLU A 152 -14.93 -4.48 -7.42
C GLU A 152 -13.77 -4.51 -6.41
N GLY A 153 -12.56 -4.84 -6.84
CA GLY A 153 -11.38 -4.90 -5.98
C GLY A 153 -11.15 -3.62 -5.16
N PRO A 154 -11.09 -2.42 -5.76
CA PRO A 154 -10.94 -1.17 -5.01
C PRO A 154 -12.09 -0.90 -4.02
N LYS A 155 -13.33 -1.26 -4.37
CA LYS A 155 -14.50 -1.07 -3.51
C LYS A 155 -14.56 -2.02 -2.32
N ALA A 156 -13.83 -3.13 -2.39
CA ALA A 156 -13.74 -4.09 -1.31
C ALA A 156 -12.88 -3.59 -0.13
N LEU A 157 -12.02 -2.60 -0.40
CA LEU A 157 -11.15 -1.98 0.59
C LEU A 157 -11.95 -1.14 1.58
N ASN A 158 -11.71 -1.34 2.86
CA ASN A 158 -12.12 -0.46 3.95
C ASN A 158 -10.86 0.14 4.56
N TRP A 159 -10.41 1.28 4.06
CA TRP A 159 -9.13 1.87 4.42
C TRP A 159 -9.26 2.89 5.55
N GLY A 160 -8.48 2.68 6.60
CA GLY A 160 -8.42 3.50 7.80
C GLY A 160 -9.17 2.89 8.98
N ILE A 161 -8.65 3.17 10.15
CA ILE A 161 -9.22 2.75 11.43
C ILE A 161 -9.46 3.96 12.33
N PRO A 162 -10.38 3.90 13.31
CA PRO A 162 -10.58 4.97 14.30
C PRO A 162 -9.28 5.32 15.02
N PHE A 163 -9.00 6.61 15.15
CA PHE A 163 -7.76 7.10 15.75
C PHE A 163 -7.87 8.58 16.11
N THR A 164 -7.58 8.94 17.37
CA THR A 164 -7.76 10.29 17.92
C THR A 164 -6.48 10.90 18.51
N HIS A 165 -5.33 10.25 18.29
CA HIS A 165 -4.05 10.75 18.79
C HIS A 165 -3.29 11.54 17.74
N ARG A 166 -2.25 12.28 18.17
CA ARG A 166 -1.41 13.13 17.33
C ARG A 166 0.06 12.71 17.43
N PRO A 167 0.48 11.64 16.74
CA PRO A 167 1.88 11.22 16.72
C PRO A 167 2.75 12.21 15.91
N LYS A 168 4.01 12.35 16.29
CA LYS A 168 5.01 13.16 15.55
C LYS A 168 5.51 12.47 14.30
N ALA A 169 5.67 11.14 14.36
CA ALA A 169 6.27 10.39 13.28
C ALA A 169 5.77 8.93 13.20
N LEU A 170 5.95 8.32 12.03
CA LEU A 170 5.91 6.88 11.83
C LEU A 170 7.33 6.32 11.87
N ARG A 171 7.54 5.23 12.62
CA ARG A 171 8.82 4.52 12.68
C ARG A 171 8.64 3.07 12.28
N PHE A 172 9.56 2.55 11.44
CA PHE A 172 9.56 1.16 11.01
C PHE A 172 10.94 0.75 10.45
N ASP A 173 11.14 -0.54 10.31
CA ASP A 173 12.28 -1.12 9.60
C ASP A 173 11.85 -1.50 8.18
N TYR A 174 12.74 -1.36 7.20
CA TYR A 174 12.42 -1.74 5.83
C TYR A 174 13.62 -2.23 5.03
N ARG A 175 13.32 -2.96 3.96
CA ARG A 175 14.23 -3.32 2.87
C ARG A 175 13.49 -3.19 1.55
N VAL A 176 14.17 -2.72 0.52
CA VAL A 176 13.60 -2.48 -0.82
C VAL A 176 14.40 -3.18 -1.89
N LEU A 177 13.69 -3.76 -2.86
CA LEU A 177 14.24 -4.20 -4.13
C LEU A 177 13.37 -3.61 -5.26
N VAL A 178 13.98 -2.80 -6.13
CA VAL A 178 13.35 -2.24 -7.34
C VAL A 178 14.21 -2.58 -8.55
N PRO A 179 13.65 -3.19 -9.61
CA PRO A 179 14.40 -3.56 -10.81
C PRO A 179 14.93 -2.38 -11.62
N GLY A 180 14.45 -1.15 -11.35
CA GLY A 180 14.93 0.06 -12.04
C GLY A 180 14.35 0.27 -13.45
N ASN A 181 13.19 -0.30 -13.74
CA ASN A 181 12.52 -0.12 -15.03
C ASN A 181 12.12 1.35 -15.24
N LYS A 182 12.37 1.88 -16.45
CA LYS A 182 12.04 3.26 -16.82
C LYS A 182 10.53 3.52 -16.88
N ASN A 183 9.73 2.49 -17.13
CA ASN A 183 8.27 2.58 -17.27
C ASN A 183 7.60 1.47 -16.48
N ARG A 184 6.37 1.77 -16.06
CA ARG A 184 5.42 0.82 -15.49
C ARG A 184 4.60 0.14 -16.56
N ILE A 185 3.86 -0.89 -16.20
CA ILE A 185 2.83 -1.48 -17.03
C ILE A 185 1.46 -1.38 -16.34
N ARG A 186 0.41 -1.28 -17.14
CA ARG A 186 -0.97 -1.49 -16.71
C ARG A 186 -1.46 -2.82 -17.27
N GLN A 187 -1.99 -3.67 -16.39
CA GLN A 187 -2.60 -4.96 -16.75
C GLN A 187 -3.80 -5.22 -15.84
N ASN A 188 -5.02 -5.10 -16.37
CA ASN A 188 -6.24 -5.07 -15.56
C ASN A 188 -7.33 -6.05 -16.02
N GLY A 189 -6.98 -7.20 -16.56
CA GLY A 189 -7.94 -8.23 -16.91
C GLY A 189 -7.71 -8.83 -18.29
N PHE A 190 -8.70 -8.76 -19.19
CA PHE A 190 -8.65 -9.35 -20.53
C PHE A 190 -7.79 -8.57 -21.52
N SER A 191 -7.52 -7.31 -21.25
CA SER A 191 -6.74 -6.43 -22.13
C SER A 191 -5.27 -6.83 -22.17
N LYS A 192 -4.60 -6.49 -23.28
CA LYS A 192 -3.13 -6.55 -23.34
C LYS A 192 -2.53 -5.55 -22.35
N ALA A 193 -1.33 -5.86 -21.87
CA ALA A 193 -0.56 -4.91 -21.06
C ALA A 193 -0.27 -3.64 -21.87
N THR A 194 -0.39 -2.49 -21.21
CA THR A 194 -0.04 -1.19 -21.80
C THR A 194 1.06 -0.52 -20.98
N THR A 195 1.93 0.21 -21.65
CA THR A 195 3.00 0.98 -21.01
C THR A 195 2.41 2.23 -20.33
N VAL A 196 2.86 2.49 -19.10
CA VAL A 196 2.58 3.72 -18.36
C VAL A 196 3.91 4.42 -18.11
N ALA A 197 4.03 5.66 -18.57
CA ALA A 197 5.28 6.42 -18.47
C ALA A 197 5.73 6.62 -17.02
N GLY A 198 7.05 6.67 -16.85
CA GLY A 198 7.73 6.92 -15.60
C GLY A 198 8.00 5.66 -14.75
N PRO A 199 9.04 5.72 -13.90
CA PRO A 199 9.46 4.61 -13.07
C PRO A 199 8.42 4.31 -11.98
N ASP A 200 8.48 3.09 -11.46
CA ASP A 200 7.73 2.68 -10.28
C ASP A 200 8.61 2.76 -9.03
N TYR A 201 7.98 2.88 -7.88
CA TYR A 201 8.63 2.82 -6.58
C TYR A 201 7.72 2.13 -5.56
N CYS A 202 8.33 1.50 -4.57
CA CYS A 202 7.61 1.12 -3.37
C CYS A 202 7.25 2.37 -2.57
N ILE A 203 6.17 2.31 -1.79
CA ILE A 203 5.66 3.49 -1.09
C ILE A 203 5.17 3.15 0.32
N ALA A 204 5.40 4.08 1.25
CA ALA A 204 4.75 4.13 2.55
C ALA A 204 3.92 5.41 2.64
N VAL A 205 2.66 5.30 3.01
CA VAL A 205 1.71 6.42 3.08
C VAL A 205 1.00 6.39 4.42
N LEU A 206 1.00 7.52 5.12
CA LEU A 206 0.17 7.74 6.30
C LEU A 206 -0.62 9.04 6.14
N TYR A 207 -1.93 8.92 6.29
CA TYR A 207 -2.83 10.07 6.37
C TYR A 207 -3.59 10.06 7.69
N LEU A 208 -3.70 11.21 8.32
CA LEU A 208 -4.63 11.46 9.40
C LEU A 208 -5.82 12.23 8.85
N GLN A 209 -7.03 11.73 9.09
CA GLN A 209 -8.26 12.34 8.58
C GLN A 209 -9.21 12.64 9.73
N ARG A 210 -9.94 13.76 9.61
CA ARG A 210 -11.15 14.04 10.39
C ARG A 210 -12.33 13.76 9.49
N ARG A 211 -12.93 12.57 9.65
CA ARG A 211 -14.08 12.10 8.87
C ARG A 211 -15.40 12.57 9.49
N HIS A 212 -16.36 12.83 8.63
CA HIS A 212 -17.76 13.06 8.97
C HIS A 212 -18.64 12.23 8.05
N GLU A 213 -19.61 11.53 8.61
CA GLU A 213 -20.64 10.79 7.88
C GLU A 213 -21.97 11.51 8.03
N ASP A 214 -22.65 11.78 6.91
CA ASP A 214 -23.98 12.37 6.91
C ASP A 214 -25.09 11.32 7.13
N ALA A 215 -26.34 11.75 7.29
CA ALA A 215 -27.47 10.86 7.50
C ALA A 215 -27.73 9.91 6.32
N ALA A 216 -27.31 10.26 5.11
CA ALA A 216 -27.39 9.41 3.94
C ALA A 216 -26.31 8.33 3.92
N GLY A 217 -25.23 8.51 4.68
CA GLY A 217 -24.09 7.60 4.77
C GLY A 217 -22.93 8.00 3.84
N HIS A 218 -22.91 9.24 3.31
CA HIS A 218 -21.75 9.75 2.59
C HIS A 218 -20.67 10.15 3.59
N ILE A 219 -19.40 9.85 3.24
CA ILE A 219 -18.26 10.19 4.09
C ILE A 219 -17.45 11.32 3.43
N THR A 220 -17.34 12.43 4.13
CA THR A 220 -16.37 13.50 3.84
C THR A 220 -15.23 13.48 4.84
N ALA A 221 -14.09 14.06 4.47
CA ALA A 221 -12.94 14.15 5.35
C ALA A 221 -12.19 15.46 5.17
N GLN A 222 -11.53 15.91 6.23
CA GLN A 222 -10.46 16.90 6.18
C GLN A 222 -9.14 16.23 6.48
N ARG A 223 -8.09 16.51 5.69
CA ARG A 223 -6.74 16.02 5.90
C ARG A 223 -6.10 16.73 7.09
N VAL A 224 -5.79 15.99 8.14
CA VAL A 224 -5.16 16.51 9.38
C VAL A 224 -3.65 16.40 9.33
N GLY A 225 -3.14 15.27 8.84
CA GLY A 225 -1.70 15.00 8.77
C GLY A 225 -1.34 14.13 7.58
N THR A 226 -0.11 14.30 7.07
CA THR A 226 0.37 13.61 5.87
C THR A 226 1.82 13.17 6.06
N MET A 227 2.13 11.91 5.75
CA MET A 227 3.47 11.39 5.57
C MET A 227 3.47 10.49 4.34
N VAL A 228 4.39 10.72 3.41
CA VAL A 228 4.59 9.89 2.23
C VAL A 228 6.08 9.68 1.99
N VAL A 229 6.48 8.44 1.82
CA VAL A 229 7.87 8.07 1.50
C VAL A 229 7.88 7.18 0.27
N LYS A 230 8.73 7.53 -0.70
CA LYS A 230 8.90 6.81 -1.96
C LYS A 230 10.27 6.15 -2.00
N TYR A 231 10.30 4.89 -2.37
CA TYR A 231 11.52 4.10 -2.47
C TYR A 231 11.78 3.72 -3.93
N GLY A 232 12.52 4.55 -4.63
CA GLY A 232 12.88 4.38 -6.05
C GLY A 232 14.19 3.64 -6.29
N ALA A 233 14.92 3.27 -5.24
CA ALA A 233 16.16 2.52 -5.30
C ALA A 233 16.16 1.35 -4.33
N SER A 234 16.86 0.28 -4.69
CA SER A 234 17.09 -0.86 -3.80
C SER A 234 17.99 -0.47 -2.63
N THR A 235 17.73 -1.04 -1.45
CA THR A 235 18.58 -0.86 -0.27
C THR A 235 19.67 -1.92 -0.21
N ASN A 236 20.82 -1.58 0.38
CA ASN A 236 21.86 -2.55 0.72
C ASN A 236 21.54 -3.18 2.08
N GLY A 237 20.60 -4.14 2.11
CA GLY A 237 20.11 -4.76 3.33
C GLY A 237 18.96 -4.00 4.00
N TRP A 238 18.78 -4.24 5.30
CA TRP A 238 17.75 -3.62 6.12
C TRP A 238 18.16 -2.22 6.60
N VAL A 239 17.21 -1.30 6.53
CA VAL A 239 17.27 0.01 7.20
C VAL A 239 16.42 -0.09 8.45
N ASN A 240 17.05 -0.01 9.61
CA ASN A 240 16.39 -0.21 10.91
C ASN A 240 16.03 1.12 11.56
N GLY A 241 14.83 1.17 12.19
CA GLY A 241 14.36 2.32 12.96
C GLY A 241 14.16 3.60 12.15
N ALA A 242 13.91 3.48 10.84
CA ALA A 242 13.66 4.64 10.00
C ALA A 242 12.43 5.41 10.51
N THR A 243 12.60 6.70 10.75
CA THR A 243 11.58 7.56 11.36
C THR A 243 11.24 8.69 10.40
N TYR A 244 9.94 8.84 10.10
CA TYR A 244 9.41 9.80 9.13
C TYR A 244 8.38 10.70 9.78
N GLU A 245 8.61 12.00 9.71
CA GLU A 245 7.74 13.01 10.30
C GLU A 245 6.35 13.02 9.66
N ILE A 246 5.32 13.24 10.48
CA ILE A 246 3.95 13.47 10.03
C ILE A 246 3.72 14.99 10.00
N HIS A 247 3.53 15.53 8.82
CA HIS A 247 3.30 16.95 8.60
C HIS A 247 1.83 17.29 8.76
N TYR A 248 1.53 18.17 9.69
CA TYR A 248 0.16 18.58 10.07
C TYR A 248 -0.33 19.82 9.33
N GLY A 249 -1.64 19.89 9.07
CA GLY A 249 -2.27 21.00 8.40
C GLY A 249 -2.05 21.01 6.88
N ASN A 250 -2.19 22.17 6.27
CA ASN A 250 -2.02 22.37 4.83
C ASN A 250 -0.54 22.44 4.46
N ILE A 251 -0.06 21.45 3.72
CA ILE A 251 1.34 21.30 3.29
C ILE A 251 1.58 21.68 1.83
N THR A 252 0.59 22.24 1.13
CA THR A 252 0.69 22.53 -0.32
C THR A 252 1.79 23.52 -0.68
N HIS A 253 2.23 24.32 0.26
CA HIS A 253 3.32 25.31 0.08
C HIS A 253 4.71 24.78 0.49
N GLN A 254 4.79 23.55 0.97
CA GLN A 254 6.05 22.96 1.40
C GLN A 254 6.88 22.49 0.21
N PRO A 255 8.23 22.69 0.23
CA PRO A 255 9.10 22.30 -0.90
C PRO A 255 9.08 20.81 -1.22
N PHE A 256 8.73 19.96 -0.25
CA PHE A 256 8.63 18.51 -0.43
C PHE A 256 7.25 18.04 -0.95
N TYR A 257 6.27 18.96 -1.09
CA TYR A 257 4.91 18.60 -1.49
C TYR A 257 4.86 18.02 -2.90
N ASP A 258 4.25 16.85 -3.01
CA ASP A 258 3.94 16.20 -4.29
C ASP A 258 2.43 15.96 -4.39
N ALA A 259 1.78 16.72 -5.26
CA ALA A 259 0.33 16.66 -5.45
C ALA A 259 -0.16 15.25 -5.84
N ALA A 260 0.66 14.48 -6.57
CA ALA A 260 0.26 13.15 -7.04
C ALA A 260 0.11 12.12 -5.90
N THR A 261 0.86 12.29 -4.79
CA THR A 261 0.84 11.34 -3.68
C THR A 261 0.42 11.96 -2.35
N MET A 262 0.56 13.29 -2.18
CA MET A 262 0.22 14.00 -0.95
C MET A 262 -1.07 14.82 -1.08
N GLY A 263 -1.57 15.03 -2.30
CA GLY A 263 -2.81 15.78 -2.57
C GLY A 263 -4.04 15.18 -1.90
N LEU A 264 -5.11 15.96 -1.82
CA LEU A 264 -6.42 15.51 -1.33
C LEU A 264 -6.98 14.42 -2.24
N ARG A 265 -7.69 13.47 -1.66
CA ARG A 265 -8.15 12.25 -2.34
C ARG A 265 -9.68 12.12 -2.30
N SER A 266 -10.22 11.55 -3.38
CA SER A 266 -11.64 11.20 -3.49
C SER A 266 -11.80 9.87 -4.25
N THR A 267 -10.88 8.93 -4.00
CA THR A 267 -10.83 7.63 -4.67
C THR A 267 -10.75 6.47 -3.69
N ASP A 268 -10.58 6.77 -2.40
CA ASP A 268 -10.40 5.77 -1.36
C ASP A 268 -11.76 5.35 -0.79
N TYR A 269 -11.89 4.06 -0.54
CA TYR A 269 -13.12 3.48 -0.02
C TYR A 269 -13.01 3.21 1.48
N ALA A 270 -14.13 3.43 2.17
CA ALA A 270 -14.33 3.02 3.55
C ALA A 270 -15.74 2.45 3.72
N ARG A 271 -15.98 1.76 4.82
CA ARG A 271 -17.31 1.31 5.21
C ARG A 271 -18.00 2.36 6.06
N ASN A 272 -19.21 2.77 5.66
CA ASN A 272 -20.04 3.67 6.45
C ASN A 272 -20.73 2.92 7.61
N SER A 273 -21.45 3.65 8.47
CA SER A 273 -22.19 3.09 9.61
C SER A 273 -23.27 2.06 9.21
N LYS A 274 -23.72 2.11 7.94
CA LYS A 274 -24.67 1.16 7.35
C LYS A 274 -23.99 -0.08 6.77
N GLY A 275 -22.65 -0.23 6.89
CA GLY A 275 -21.87 -1.32 6.34
C GLY A 275 -21.65 -1.26 4.81
N GLN A 276 -22.00 -0.15 4.18
CA GLN A 276 -21.85 0.06 2.74
C GLN A 276 -20.45 0.58 2.42
N SER A 277 -19.86 0.11 1.32
CA SER A 277 -18.62 0.65 0.79
C SER A 277 -18.89 1.95 0.06
N VAL A 278 -18.32 3.04 0.53
CA VAL A 278 -18.50 4.39 -0.02
C VAL A 278 -17.14 5.06 -0.22
N ILE A 279 -17.09 6.00 -1.15
CA ILE A 279 -15.89 6.82 -1.35
C ILE A 279 -15.79 7.83 -0.20
N VAL A 280 -14.59 8.00 0.34
CA VAL A 280 -14.24 9.08 1.26
C VAL A 280 -13.79 10.28 0.45
N HIS A 281 -14.56 11.37 0.50
CA HIS A 281 -14.22 12.61 -0.19
C HIS A 281 -13.44 13.56 0.72
N GLU A 282 -12.16 13.77 0.45
CA GLU A 282 -11.39 14.80 1.14
C GLU A 282 -11.75 16.18 0.56
N THR A 283 -12.36 17.02 1.39
CA THR A 283 -12.89 18.33 1.00
C THR A 283 -11.95 19.48 1.31
N GLY A 284 -10.85 19.23 2.02
CA GLY A 284 -9.88 20.27 2.39
C GLY A 284 -8.88 19.79 3.43
N TRP A 285 -8.08 20.73 3.87
CA TRP A 285 -7.09 20.58 4.93
C TRP A 285 -7.66 21.07 6.25
N ALA A 286 -7.48 20.30 7.31
CA ALA A 286 -7.79 20.76 8.67
C ALA A 286 -6.71 21.71 9.18
N SER A 287 -6.99 22.44 10.26
CA SER A 287 -5.97 23.22 10.98
C SER A 287 -4.86 22.30 11.51
N ALA A 288 -3.66 22.85 11.68
CA ALA A 288 -2.50 22.08 12.13
C ALA A 288 -2.64 21.51 13.55
N ASP A 289 -3.52 22.03 14.36
CA ASP A 289 -3.86 21.58 15.72
C ASP A 289 -5.06 20.61 15.78
N ALA A 290 -5.72 20.36 14.65
CA ALA A 290 -6.90 19.50 14.61
C ALA A 290 -6.59 18.08 15.10
N VAL A 291 -7.56 17.48 15.80
CA VAL A 291 -7.53 16.09 16.22
C VAL A 291 -8.14 15.22 15.13
N PRO A 292 -7.45 14.17 14.66
CA PRO A 292 -8.02 13.24 13.69
C PRO A 292 -9.11 12.37 14.31
N THR A 293 -9.92 11.75 13.47
CA THR A 293 -10.83 10.65 13.83
C THR A 293 -10.39 9.31 13.28
N HIS A 294 -9.51 9.33 12.25
CA HIS A 294 -9.02 8.14 11.58
C HIS A 294 -7.55 8.26 11.21
N ILE A 295 -6.85 7.12 11.24
CA ILE A 295 -5.52 6.93 10.67
C ILE A 295 -5.61 5.97 9.50
N LEU A 296 -5.00 6.35 8.39
CA LEU A 296 -4.78 5.54 7.21
C LEU A 296 -3.28 5.30 7.09
N LEU A 297 -2.86 4.06 7.07
CA LEU A 297 -1.47 3.67 6.83
C LEU A 297 -1.46 2.58 5.77
N GLN A 298 -0.59 2.71 4.80
CA GLN A 298 -0.36 1.70 3.77
C GLN A 298 1.12 1.60 3.45
N PHE A 299 1.59 0.38 3.31
CA PHE A 299 2.84 0.04 2.64
C PHE A 299 2.49 -0.72 1.36
N SER A 300 3.16 -0.39 0.25
CA SER A 300 2.91 -1.05 -1.01
C SER A 300 4.17 -1.24 -1.82
N SER A 301 4.29 -2.37 -2.52
CA SER A 301 5.38 -2.65 -3.46
C SER A 301 5.28 -1.85 -4.77
N SER A 302 4.22 -1.08 -4.98
CA SER A 302 4.03 -0.17 -6.12
C SER A 302 3.21 1.05 -5.72
N HIS A 303 3.51 2.22 -6.30
CA HIS A 303 2.72 3.44 -6.12
C HIS A 303 1.64 3.62 -7.19
N GLY A 304 1.62 2.77 -8.22
CA GLY A 304 0.81 2.99 -9.43
C GLY A 304 -0.69 2.84 -9.24
N GLY A 305 -1.17 2.50 -8.05
CA GLY A 305 -2.56 2.19 -7.78
C GLY A 305 -2.97 0.81 -8.33
N ALA A 306 -4.27 0.61 -8.50
CA ALA A 306 -4.80 -0.68 -8.95
C ALA A 306 -4.29 -1.02 -10.37
N TYR A 307 -3.69 -2.20 -10.50
CA TYR A 307 -3.25 -2.81 -11.76
C TYR A 307 -2.15 -2.08 -12.54
N VAL A 308 -1.46 -1.13 -11.92
CA VAL A 308 -0.32 -0.39 -12.51
C VAL A 308 0.90 -0.56 -11.64
N GLY A 309 2.05 -0.90 -12.26
CA GLY A 309 3.30 -1.05 -11.50
C GLY A 309 4.43 -1.69 -12.30
N THR A 310 5.48 -2.08 -11.61
CA THR A 310 6.62 -2.80 -12.16
C THR A 310 6.76 -4.16 -11.51
N VAL A 311 6.71 -5.22 -12.32
CA VAL A 311 6.93 -6.60 -11.85
C VAL A 311 8.31 -6.73 -11.21
N GLY A 312 8.36 -7.35 -10.04
CA GLY A 312 9.59 -7.57 -9.27
C GLY A 312 9.86 -6.52 -8.19
N ASN A 313 9.19 -5.36 -8.21
CA ASN A 313 9.26 -4.45 -7.05
C ASN A 313 8.88 -5.21 -5.79
N THR A 314 9.72 -5.10 -4.75
CA THR A 314 9.51 -5.78 -3.48
C THR A 314 9.85 -4.86 -2.32
N LEU A 315 8.96 -4.80 -1.33
CA LEU A 315 9.13 -4.08 -0.09
C LEU A 315 8.99 -5.04 1.09
N TRP A 316 9.97 -5.07 1.95
CA TRP A 316 9.90 -5.72 3.25
C TRP A 316 9.72 -4.66 4.33
N VAL A 317 8.86 -4.95 5.31
CA VAL A 317 8.56 -4.04 6.42
C VAL A 317 8.49 -4.82 7.74
N ASP A 318 8.95 -4.18 8.81
CA ASP A 318 8.94 -4.74 10.15
C ASP A 318 8.92 -3.64 11.22
N ASN A 319 8.56 -4.00 12.47
CA ASN A 319 8.62 -3.14 13.66
C ASN A 319 7.92 -1.78 13.49
N VAL A 320 6.68 -1.80 12.99
CA VAL A 320 5.91 -0.59 12.70
C VAL A 320 5.26 -0.01 13.95
N GLY A 321 5.44 1.28 14.18
CA GLY A 321 4.82 2.00 15.28
C GLY A 321 4.87 3.52 15.12
N LEU A 322 4.21 4.21 16.02
CA LEU A 322 4.11 5.66 16.06
C LEU A 322 5.05 6.24 17.13
N VAL A 323 5.57 7.44 16.87
CA VAL A 323 6.41 8.21 17.81
C VAL A 323 5.63 9.44 18.24
N TYR A 324 5.60 9.70 19.57
CA TYR A 324 4.87 10.81 20.20
C TYR A 324 5.79 11.84 20.82
#